data_5945b8b8c03680b619bb87c9849d1fe2
#
_entry.id   5945b8b8c03680b619bb87c9849d1fe2
#
_cell.length_a   1.000
_cell.length_b   1.000
_cell.length_c   1.000
_cell.angle_alpha   90.00
_cell.angle_beta   90.00
_cell.angle_gamma   90.00
#
_symmetry.space_group_name_H-M   'P 1'
#
loop_
_entity.id
_entity.type
_entity.pdbx_description
1 polymer ?
#
loop_
_entity_poly.entity_id
_entity_poly.type
_entity_poly.pdbx_seq_one_letter_code
_entity_poly.pdbx_strand_id
1 'polypeptide(L)'
;MEDVNAPLESPAVAGARRAADYLQLVEAGRTEDAEALLAGLTDTRDLVFVGAAFTARARRTGRTLPTAMRAQASTRQVQLGQLRDRSRRDVDGLRGWLRQAGEEVQLVTRLAEAARARLAEPSAR
;
A
#
# COMPACT_ATOMS: atom_id res chain seq x y z
N MET A 1 -8.35 -11.23 -33.57
CA MET A 1 -8.65 -9.82 -33.82
C MET A 1 -8.84 -9.12 -32.48
N GLU A 2 -8.12 -8.07 -32.25
CA GLU A 2 -8.27 -7.33 -31.00
C GLU A 2 -9.64 -6.67 -30.91
N ASP A 3 -10.21 -6.69 -29.73
CA ASP A 3 -11.43 -5.98 -29.45
C ASP A 3 -11.09 -4.49 -29.24
N VAL A 4 -11.18 -3.71 -30.30
CA VAL A 4 -10.86 -2.28 -30.27
C VAL A 4 -11.83 -1.47 -29.42
N ASN A 5 -12.95 -2.06 -29.02
CA ASN A 5 -13.95 -1.42 -28.18
C ASN A 5 -13.79 -1.78 -26.69
N ALA A 6 -12.88 -2.71 -26.35
CA ALA A 6 -12.62 -3.04 -24.96
C ALA A 6 -12.04 -1.81 -24.25
N PRO A 7 -12.59 -1.40 -23.12
CA PRO A 7 -12.04 -0.26 -22.38
C PRO A 7 -10.64 -0.59 -21.87
N LEU A 8 -9.69 0.31 -22.11
CA LEU A 8 -8.37 0.19 -21.54
C LEU A 8 -8.44 0.45 -20.04
N GLU A 9 -7.76 -0.39 -19.27
CA GLU A 9 -7.66 -0.18 -17.83
C GLU A 9 -6.93 1.14 -17.57
N SER A 10 -7.54 2.04 -16.77
CA SER A 10 -6.88 3.29 -16.42
C SER A 10 -5.64 3.03 -15.57
N PRO A 11 -4.64 3.94 -15.60
CA PRO A 11 -3.46 3.82 -14.74
C PRO A 11 -3.81 3.69 -13.25
N ALA A 12 -4.83 4.40 -12.78
CA ALA A 12 -5.27 4.33 -11.40
C ALA A 12 -5.86 2.95 -11.07
N VAL A 13 -6.68 2.38 -11.95
CA VAL A 13 -7.26 1.05 -11.77
C VAL A 13 -6.17 -0.01 -11.83
N ALA A 14 -5.26 0.08 -12.77
CA ALA A 14 -4.12 -0.83 -12.86
C ALA A 14 -3.26 -0.76 -11.59
N GLY A 15 -3.00 0.44 -11.09
CA GLY A 15 -2.25 0.64 -9.84
C GLY A 15 -2.93 -0.01 -8.66
N ALA A 16 -4.24 0.17 -8.53
CA ALA A 16 -5.02 -0.44 -7.44
C ALA A 16 -5.00 -1.97 -7.52
N ARG A 17 -5.12 -2.52 -8.71
CA ARG A 17 -5.08 -3.97 -8.93
C ARG A 17 -3.70 -4.54 -8.55
N ARG A 18 -2.64 -3.91 -9.02
CA ARG A 18 -1.26 -4.31 -8.71
C ARG A 18 -0.95 -4.22 -7.22
N ALA A 19 -1.46 -3.16 -6.56
CA ALA A 19 -1.30 -2.99 -5.13
C ALA A 19 -1.98 -4.13 -4.36
N ALA A 20 -3.21 -4.49 -4.75
CA ALA A 20 -3.95 -5.59 -4.14
C ALA A 20 -3.22 -6.92 -4.34
N ASP A 21 -2.73 -7.19 -5.55
CA ASP A 21 -1.98 -8.41 -5.86
C ASP A 21 -0.70 -8.51 -5.03
N TYR A 22 0.05 -7.42 -4.92
CA TYR A 22 1.26 -7.37 -4.10
C TYR A 22 0.97 -7.70 -2.64
N LEU A 23 -0.05 -7.09 -2.06
CA LEU A 23 -0.41 -7.32 -0.67
C LEU A 23 -0.85 -8.76 -0.43
N GLN A 24 -1.61 -9.35 -1.35
CA GLN A 24 -1.99 -10.75 -1.25
C GLN A 24 -0.79 -11.68 -1.26
N LEU A 25 0.18 -11.42 -2.12
CA LEU A 25 1.40 -12.22 -2.21
C LEU A 25 2.20 -12.15 -0.92
N VAL A 26 2.37 -10.94 -0.37
CA VAL A 26 3.09 -10.75 0.89
C VAL A 26 2.37 -11.45 2.05
N GLU A 27 1.06 -11.31 2.14
CA GLU A 27 0.27 -11.96 3.19
C GLU A 27 0.32 -13.48 3.10
N ALA A 28 0.41 -14.02 1.89
CA ALA A 28 0.55 -15.45 1.66
C ALA A 28 1.98 -15.97 1.90
N GLY A 29 2.92 -15.11 2.27
CA GLY A 29 4.32 -15.47 2.45
C GLY A 29 5.07 -15.68 1.14
N ARG A 30 4.49 -15.28 0.01
CA ARG A 30 5.09 -15.43 -1.32
C ARG A 30 5.95 -14.22 -1.65
N THR A 31 6.99 -14.01 -0.87
CA THR A 31 7.84 -12.81 -0.94
C THR A 31 8.55 -12.70 -2.29
N GLU A 32 9.04 -13.81 -2.85
CA GLU A 32 9.71 -13.78 -4.14
C GLU A 32 8.77 -13.35 -5.27
N ASP A 33 7.53 -13.82 -5.23
CA ASP A 33 6.52 -13.44 -6.23
C ASP A 33 6.14 -11.97 -6.09
N ALA A 34 6.03 -11.47 -4.86
CA ALA A 34 5.79 -10.06 -4.60
C ALA A 34 6.91 -9.20 -5.15
N GLU A 35 8.18 -9.59 -4.93
CA GLU A 35 9.33 -8.88 -5.46
C GLU A 35 9.38 -8.95 -6.99
N ALA A 36 9.00 -10.08 -7.59
CA ALA A 36 8.92 -10.21 -9.04
C ALA A 36 7.89 -9.25 -9.64
N LEU A 37 6.76 -9.05 -8.94
CA LEU A 37 5.75 -8.08 -9.37
C LEU A 37 6.35 -6.67 -9.42
N LEU A 38 7.05 -6.25 -8.39
CA LEU A 38 7.71 -4.93 -8.37
C LEU A 38 8.79 -4.83 -9.44
N ALA A 39 9.58 -5.87 -9.64
CA ALA A 39 10.64 -5.90 -10.65
C ALA A 39 10.08 -5.78 -12.06
N GLY A 40 8.87 -6.26 -12.29
CA GLY A 40 8.18 -6.14 -13.57
C GLY A 40 7.68 -4.73 -13.88
N LEU A 41 7.62 -3.86 -12.88
CA LEU A 41 7.21 -2.46 -13.06
C LEU A 41 8.46 -1.62 -13.36
N THR A 42 8.61 -1.22 -14.61
CA THR A 42 9.79 -0.50 -15.11
C THR A 42 9.51 0.96 -15.43
N ASP A 43 8.25 1.36 -15.41
CA ASP A 43 7.82 2.72 -15.68
C ASP A 43 7.53 3.44 -14.35
N THR A 44 8.19 4.59 -14.13
CA THR A 44 8.01 5.37 -12.91
C THR A 44 6.54 5.74 -12.67
N ARG A 45 5.79 5.99 -13.75
CA ARG A 45 4.37 6.32 -13.67
C ARG A 45 3.56 5.17 -13.07
N ASP A 46 3.81 3.93 -13.53
CA ASP A 46 3.11 2.76 -13.00
C ASP A 46 3.41 2.56 -11.52
N LEU A 47 4.67 2.74 -11.13
CA LEU A 47 5.09 2.64 -9.73
C LEU A 47 4.38 3.67 -8.85
N VAL A 48 4.24 4.91 -9.33
CA VAL A 48 3.56 5.98 -8.59
C VAL A 48 2.09 5.64 -8.38
N PHE A 49 1.41 5.07 -9.37
CA PHE A 49 0.00 4.69 -9.22
C PHE A 49 -0.20 3.53 -8.24
N VAL A 50 0.72 2.58 -8.19
CA VAL A 50 0.67 1.51 -7.17
C VAL A 50 0.83 2.12 -5.77
N GLY A 51 1.79 3.01 -5.60
CA GLY A 51 2.02 3.69 -4.33
C GLY A 51 0.84 4.56 -3.90
N ALA A 52 0.18 5.23 -4.85
CA ALA A 52 -1.03 6.01 -4.55
C ALA A 52 -2.13 5.12 -4.00
N ALA A 53 -2.28 3.89 -4.54
CA ALA A 53 -3.25 2.92 -4.04
C ALA A 53 -2.90 2.46 -2.63
N PHE A 54 -1.63 2.18 -2.33
CA PHE A 54 -1.19 1.86 -0.96
C PHE A 54 -1.50 3.01 0.00
N THR A 55 -1.17 4.24 -0.40
CA THR A 55 -1.41 5.42 0.43
C THR A 55 -2.89 5.60 0.75
N ALA A 56 -3.76 5.48 -0.26
CA ALA A 56 -5.21 5.59 -0.06
C ALA A 56 -5.72 4.52 0.90
N ARG A 57 -5.25 3.28 0.75
CA ARG A 57 -5.63 2.16 1.60
C ARG A 57 -5.17 2.36 3.05
N ALA A 58 -3.92 2.76 3.24
CA ALA A 58 -3.36 3.03 4.57
C ALA A 58 -4.12 4.17 5.27
N ARG A 59 -4.46 5.23 4.54
CA ARG A 59 -5.21 6.35 5.10
C ARG A 59 -6.62 5.95 5.51
N ARG A 60 -7.32 5.18 4.69
CA ARG A 60 -8.67 4.71 5.06
C ARG A 60 -8.66 3.87 6.32
N THR A 61 -7.75 2.92 6.41
CA THR A 61 -7.60 2.07 7.59
C THR A 61 -7.12 2.87 8.79
N GLY A 62 -6.19 3.80 8.58
CA GLY A 62 -5.64 4.65 9.63
C GLY A 62 -6.69 5.52 10.32
N ARG A 63 -7.76 5.91 9.62
CA ARG A 63 -8.85 6.70 10.22
C ARG A 63 -9.59 5.95 11.31
N THR A 64 -9.52 4.63 11.33
CA THR A 64 -10.18 3.81 12.34
C THR A 64 -9.33 3.60 13.59
N LEU A 65 -8.08 4.07 13.59
CA LEU A 65 -7.17 3.92 14.72
C LEU A 65 -7.47 4.90 15.84
N PRO A 66 -7.13 4.55 17.10
CA PRO A 66 -7.17 5.51 18.20
C PRO A 66 -6.31 6.75 17.90
N THR A 67 -6.66 7.88 18.51
CA THR A 67 -6.08 9.20 18.21
C THR A 67 -4.54 9.21 18.20
N ALA A 68 -3.91 8.62 19.23
CA ALA A 68 -2.45 8.61 19.31
C ALA A 68 -1.82 7.82 18.16
N MET A 69 -2.42 6.70 17.78
CA MET A 69 -1.96 5.88 16.66
C MET A 69 -2.17 6.58 15.32
N ARG A 70 -3.27 7.35 15.18
CA ARG A 70 -3.52 8.15 13.97
C ARG A 70 -2.43 9.22 13.78
N ALA A 71 -2.01 9.86 14.85
CA ALA A 71 -0.93 10.85 14.78
C ALA A 71 0.38 10.22 14.30
N GLN A 72 0.71 9.05 14.82
CA GLN A 72 1.90 8.30 14.40
C GLN A 72 1.80 7.86 12.93
N ALA A 73 0.64 7.39 12.51
CA ALA A 73 0.39 7.00 11.12
C ALA A 73 0.54 8.21 10.18
N SER A 74 0.04 9.37 10.56
CA SER A 74 0.20 10.61 9.79
C SER A 74 1.68 10.99 9.62
N THR A 75 2.46 10.87 10.67
CA THR A 75 3.90 11.13 10.62
C THR A 75 4.60 10.19 9.63
N ARG A 76 4.26 8.89 9.67
CA ARG A 76 4.82 7.93 8.73
C ARG A 76 4.43 8.22 7.30
N GLN A 77 3.18 8.70 7.06
CA GLN A 77 2.74 9.09 5.72
C GLN A 77 3.52 10.29 5.18
N VAL A 78 3.84 11.26 6.03
CA VAL A 78 4.70 12.38 5.64
C VAL A 78 6.08 11.88 5.22
N GLN A 79 6.66 10.97 5.98
CA GLN A 79 7.98 10.39 5.68
C GLN A 79 7.95 9.61 4.35
N LEU A 80 6.89 8.85 4.10
CA LEU A 80 6.72 8.13 2.84
C LEU A 80 6.59 9.08 1.66
N GLY A 81 5.86 10.18 1.83
CA GLY A 81 5.76 11.22 0.81
C GLY A 81 7.10 11.85 0.48
N GLN A 82 7.93 12.09 1.49
CA GLN A 82 9.29 12.60 1.29
C GLN A 82 10.17 11.61 0.53
N LEU A 83 10.08 10.33 0.87
CA LEU A 83 10.82 9.29 0.17
C LEU A 83 10.39 9.18 -1.29
N ARG A 84 9.08 9.22 -1.56
CA ARG A 84 8.55 9.25 -2.93
C ARG A 84 9.15 10.42 -3.72
N ASP A 85 9.12 11.61 -3.13
CA ASP A 85 9.58 12.82 -3.81
C ASP A 85 11.08 12.76 -4.13
N ARG A 86 11.89 12.20 -3.23
CA ARG A 86 13.32 12.01 -3.46
C ARG A 86 13.59 10.96 -4.54
N SER A 87 12.68 10.01 -4.71
CA SER A 87 12.85 8.87 -5.63
C SER A 87 12.13 9.05 -6.96
N ARG A 88 11.51 10.19 -7.20
CA ARG A 88 10.58 10.44 -8.29
C ARG A 88 11.07 9.99 -9.68
N ARG A 89 12.37 10.07 -9.94
CA ARG A 89 12.97 9.74 -11.23
C ARG A 89 13.79 8.45 -11.21
N ASP A 90 13.74 7.74 -10.11
CA ASP A 90 14.55 6.55 -9.88
C ASP A 90 13.65 5.34 -9.66
N VAL A 91 13.63 4.44 -10.65
CA VAL A 91 12.81 3.23 -10.59
C VAL A 91 13.14 2.39 -9.36
N ASP A 92 14.41 2.19 -9.05
CA ASP A 92 14.80 1.40 -7.88
C ASP A 92 14.42 2.09 -6.57
N GLY A 93 14.58 3.41 -6.50
CA GLY A 93 14.14 4.20 -5.37
C GLY A 93 12.63 4.12 -5.16
N LEU A 94 11.86 4.19 -6.24
CA LEU A 94 10.40 4.05 -6.17
C LEU A 94 9.99 2.64 -5.76
N ARG A 95 10.69 1.60 -6.18
CA ARG A 95 10.42 0.24 -5.70
C ARG A 95 10.66 0.12 -4.20
N GLY A 96 11.71 0.75 -3.69
CA GLY A 96 11.97 0.84 -2.25
C GLY A 96 10.85 1.55 -1.51
N TRP A 97 10.37 2.66 -2.06
CA TRP A 97 9.21 3.37 -1.53
C TRP A 97 7.96 2.48 -1.52
N LEU A 98 7.70 1.73 -2.58
CA LEU A 98 6.56 0.81 -2.65
C LEU A 98 6.62 -0.27 -1.57
N ARG A 99 7.81 -0.82 -1.30
CA ARG A 99 7.98 -1.81 -0.23
C ARG A 99 7.58 -1.22 1.11
N GLN A 100 8.05 -0.01 1.40
CA GLN A 100 7.73 0.68 2.65
C GLN A 100 6.26 1.08 2.73
N ALA A 101 5.68 1.54 1.63
CA ALA A 101 4.26 1.88 1.59
C ALA A 101 3.37 0.65 1.78
N GLY A 102 3.76 -0.48 1.22
CA GLY A 102 3.07 -1.76 1.43
C GLY A 102 3.17 -2.24 2.88
N GLU A 103 4.34 -2.10 3.50
CA GLU A 103 4.54 -2.40 4.92
C GLU A 103 3.66 -1.53 5.81
N GLU A 104 3.50 -0.27 5.44
CA GLU A 104 2.62 0.64 6.18
C GLU A 104 1.17 0.20 6.12
N VAL A 105 0.68 -0.25 4.95
CA VAL A 105 -0.67 -0.81 4.84
C VAL A 105 -0.85 -2.00 5.79
N GLN A 106 0.12 -2.90 5.83
CA GLN A 106 0.07 -4.06 6.71
C GLN A 106 0.10 -3.66 8.18
N LEU A 107 0.94 -2.69 8.53
CA LEU A 107 1.05 -2.22 9.91
C LEU A 107 -0.26 -1.62 10.40
N VAL A 108 -0.85 -0.67 9.64
CA VAL A 108 -2.10 -0.04 10.07
C VAL A 108 -3.26 -1.05 10.10
N THR A 109 -3.26 -2.03 9.20
CA THR A 109 -4.25 -3.10 9.19
C THR A 109 -4.18 -3.92 10.48
N ARG A 110 -2.97 -4.33 10.89
CA ARG A 110 -2.78 -5.08 12.13
C ARG A 110 -3.15 -4.26 13.36
N LEU A 111 -2.78 -2.98 13.37
CA LEU A 111 -3.12 -2.08 14.48
C LEU A 111 -4.64 -1.90 14.59
N ALA A 112 -5.33 -1.74 13.46
CA ALA A 112 -6.78 -1.59 13.44
C ALA A 112 -7.47 -2.87 13.92
N GLU A 113 -7.00 -4.03 13.50
CA GLU A 113 -7.53 -5.32 13.95
C GLU A 113 -7.33 -5.51 15.45
N ALA A 114 -6.14 -5.18 15.97
CA ALA A 114 -5.85 -5.25 17.39
C ALA A 114 -6.74 -4.32 18.21
N ALA A 115 -6.97 -3.11 17.71
CA ALA A 115 -7.85 -2.15 18.37
C ALA A 115 -9.29 -2.64 18.41
N ARG A 116 -9.79 -3.21 17.32
CA ARG A 116 -11.13 -3.81 17.28
C ARG A 116 -11.25 -5.00 18.22
N ALA A 117 -10.23 -5.85 18.28
CA ALA A 117 -10.22 -6.99 19.18
C ALA A 117 -10.31 -6.57 20.65
N ARG A 118 -9.62 -5.48 21.04
CA ARG A 118 -9.71 -4.93 22.40
C ARG A 118 -11.10 -4.44 22.73
N LEU A 119 -11.76 -3.76 21.79
CA LEU A 119 -13.12 -3.28 21.98
C LEU A 119 -14.14 -4.41 22.07
N ALA A 120 -13.88 -5.54 21.40
CA ALA A 120 -14.75 -6.70 21.40
C ALA A 120 -14.54 -7.61 22.61
N GLU A 121 -13.43 -7.44 23.37
CA GLU A 121 -13.17 -8.26 24.55
C GLU A 121 -14.19 -8.00 25.65
N PRO A 122 -14.75 -9.05 26.26
CA PRO A 122 -15.62 -8.86 27.41
C PRO A 122 -14.82 -8.30 28.58
N SER A 123 -15.47 -7.43 29.37
CA SER A 123 -14.84 -6.86 30.56
C SER A 123 -14.41 -7.98 31.52
N ALA A 124 -13.15 -7.97 31.93
CA ALA A 124 -12.56 -8.95 32.83
C ALA A 124 -12.91 -8.62 34.30
N ARG A 125 -14.20 -8.67 34.66
CA ARG A 125 -14.63 -8.39 36.03
C ARG A 125 -15.64 -9.37 36.53
#